data_303536481a0d918b8908258792fa53cf
#
_entry.id   303536481a0d918b8908258792fa53cf
#
_cell.length_a   1.000
_cell.length_b   1.000
_cell.length_c   1.000
_cell.angle_alpha   90.00
_cell.angle_beta   90.00
_cell.angle_gamma   90.00
#
_symmetry.space_group_name_H-M   'P 1'
#
loop_
_entity.id
_entity.type
_entity.pdbx_description
1 polymer ?
#
loop_
_entity_poly.entity_id
_entity_poly.type
_entity_poly.pdbx_seq_one_letter_code
_entity_poly.pdbx_strand_id
1 'polypeptide(L)'
;NLIKNIPCYIIKKNQILLSLSALDFSFIVEENISFIFSELHKYQMRVELIQNSAISFSVCINDKYNRLEGLLISLKSKFKIKVFNEVTLYTIRNFDLNSLNSLNEKTSKILIEQRTKETLQVVLEK
;
A
#
# COMPACT_ATOMS: atom_id res chain seq x y z
N ASN A 1 -26.99 -19.93 -0.94
CA ASN A 1 -25.74 -20.54 -1.29
C ASN A 1 -25.14 -21.24 -0.09
N LEU A 2 -24.84 -22.52 -0.28
CA LEU A 2 -24.31 -23.36 0.78
C LEU A 2 -22.85 -23.00 1.12
N ILE A 3 -22.13 -22.45 0.15
CA ILE A 3 -20.76 -22.01 0.39
C ILE A 3 -20.84 -20.68 1.11
N LYS A 4 -20.68 -20.74 2.40
CA LYS A 4 -20.69 -19.53 3.21
C LYS A 4 -19.48 -18.67 2.91
N ASN A 5 -19.58 -17.42 3.31
CA ASN A 5 -18.49 -16.47 3.19
C ASN A 5 -17.41 -16.81 4.21
N ILE A 6 -16.62 -17.82 3.85
CA ILE A 6 -15.51 -18.23 4.70
C ILE A 6 -14.37 -17.26 4.51
N PRO A 7 -13.80 -16.72 5.60
CA PRO A 7 -12.65 -15.81 5.47
C PRO A 7 -11.49 -16.48 4.76
N CYS A 8 -10.96 -15.79 3.76
CA CYS A 8 -9.78 -16.22 3.01
C CYS A 8 -8.68 -15.19 3.22
N TYR A 9 -7.50 -15.66 3.55
CA TYR A 9 -6.36 -14.81 3.87
C TYR A 9 -5.32 -14.90 2.76
N ILE A 10 -4.89 -13.73 2.27
CA ILE A 10 -3.76 -13.63 1.36
C ILE A 10 -2.74 -12.74 2.05
N ILE A 11 -1.53 -13.26 2.24
CA ILE A 11 -0.49 -12.55 2.96
C ILE A 11 0.70 -12.38 2.04
N LYS A 12 1.10 -11.13 1.83
CA LYS A 12 2.28 -10.79 1.04
C LYS A 12 3.29 -10.08 1.92
N LYS A 13 4.40 -10.75 2.19
CA LYS A 13 5.48 -10.22 3.02
C LYS A 13 6.51 -9.50 2.18
N ASN A 14 7.37 -8.73 2.85
CA ASN A 14 8.49 -8.03 2.24
C ASN A 14 8.07 -7.06 1.15
N GLN A 15 6.95 -6.39 1.39
CA GLN A 15 6.47 -5.33 0.52
C GLN A 15 7.08 -4.01 0.95
N ILE A 16 6.90 -2.98 0.13
CA ILE A 16 7.38 -1.64 0.41
C ILE A 16 6.20 -0.70 0.36
N LEU A 17 6.05 0.13 1.37
CA LEU A 17 5.03 1.18 1.36
C LEU A 17 5.72 2.51 1.15
N LEU A 18 5.30 3.23 0.11
CA LEU A 18 5.75 4.59 -0.16
C LEU A 18 4.61 5.54 0.13
N SER A 19 4.90 6.58 0.89
CA SER A 19 3.94 7.65 1.12
C SER A 19 4.54 8.93 0.54
N LEU A 20 3.85 9.50 -0.45
CA LEU A 20 4.33 10.64 -1.20
C LEU A 20 3.46 11.86 -0.93
N SER A 21 4.10 13.02 -0.77
CA SER A 21 3.41 14.29 -0.68
C SER A 21 4.17 15.31 -1.51
N ALA A 22 3.50 16.36 -1.97
CA ALA A 22 4.16 17.40 -2.74
C ALA A 22 5.18 18.12 -1.86
N LEU A 23 6.24 18.62 -2.48
CA LEU A 23 7.33 19.29 -1.74
C LEU A 23 6.85 20.49 -0.94
N ASP A 24 5.84 21.19 -1.45
CA ASP A 24 5.25 22.36 -0.77
C ASP A 24 3.97 22.02 -0.01
N PHE A 25 3.68 20.73 0.16
CA PHE A 25 2.46 20.24 0.81
C PHE A 25 1.16 20.69 0.14
N SER A 26 1.23 21.02 -1.16
CA SER A 26 0.04 21.32 -1.94
C SER A 26 -0.75 20.04 -2.24
N PHE A 27 -1.89 20.20 -2.91
CA PHE A 27 -2.72 19.06 -3.28
C PHE A 27 -2.02 18.17 -4.30
N ILE A 28 -2.28 16.87 -4.17
CA ILE A 28 -1.85 15.89 -5.17
C ILE A 28 -2.93 15.89 -6.25
N VAL A 29 -2.54 16.23 -7.46
CA VAL A 29 -3.47 16.32 -8.61
C VAL A 29 -3.17 15.21 -9.63
N GLU A 30 -4.03 15.11 -10.65
CA GLU A 30 -3.93 14.01 -11.64
C GLU A 30 -2.56 13.93 -12.29
N GLU A 31 -1.94 15.06 -12.58
CA GLU A 31 -0.61 15.11 -13.21
C GLU A 31 0.44 14.44 -12.31
N ASN A 32 0.35 14.66 -11.01
CA ASN A 32 1.25 14.03 -10.05
C ASN A 32 1.06 12.53 -10.03
N ILE A 33 -0.18 12.08 -10.00
CA ILE A 33 -0.51 10.66 -9.98
C ILE A 33 -0.05 9.98 -11.26
N SER A 34 -0.25 10.64 -12.41
CA SER A 34 0.19 10.13 -13.69
C SER A 34 1.72 9.98 -13.72
N PHE A 35 2.45 10.95 -13.21
CA PHE A 35 3.90 10.88 -13.12
C PHE A 35 4.34 9.71 -12.23
N ILE A 36 3.70 9.57 -11.07
CA ILE A 36 4.03 8.49 -10.13
C ILE A 36 3.84 7.13 -10.78
N PHE A 37 2.70 6.90 -11.44
CA PHE A 37 2.44 5.63 -12.10
C PHE A 37 3.40 5.38 -13.26
N SER A 38 3.74 6.43 -14.00
CA SER A 38 4.72 6.32 -15.09
C SER A 38 6.07 5.85 -14.55
N GLU A 39 6.51 6.40 -13.42
CA GLU A 39 7.78 6.00 -12.82
C GLU A 39 7.70 4.60 -12.20
N LEU A 40 6.60 4.24 -11.59
CA LEU A 40 6.41 2.88 -11.09
C LEU A 40 6.51 1.86 -12.22
N HIS A 41 5.92 2.17 -13.35
CA HIS A 41 6.00 1.30 -14.52
C HIS A 41 7.43 1.23 -15.07
N LYS A 42 8.09 2.38 -15.17
CA LYS A 42 9.45 2.45 -15.67
C LYS A 42 10.42 1.58 -14.87
N TYR A 43 10.28 1.56 -13.57
CA TYR A 43 11.12 0.77 -12.70
C TYR A 43 10.53 -0.61 -12.39
N GLN A 44 9.49 -1.00 -13.12
CA GLN A 44 8.89 -2.34 -13.07
C GLN A 44 8.44 -2.75 -11.66
N MET A 45 7.87 -1.79 -10.95
CA MET A 45 7.27 -2.05 -9.66
C MET A 45 5.89 -2.66 -9.83
N ARG A 46 5.61 -3.68 -9.02
CA ARG A 46 4.27 -4.24 -8.98
C ARG A 46 3.46 -3.52 -7.91
N VAL A 47 2.38 -2.90 -8.32
CA VAL A 47 1.51 -2.16 -7.41
C VAL A 47 0.49 -3.11 -6.80
N GLU A 48 0.48 -3.18 -5.47
CA GLU A 48 -0.42 -4.08 -4.76
C GLU A 48 -1.59 -3.35 -4.12
N LEU A 49 -1.39 -2.09 -3.70
CA LEU A 49 -2.42 -1.34 -3.00
C LEU A 49 -2.15 0.15 -3.17
N ILE A 50 -3.20 0.91 -3.35
CA ILE A 50 -3.11 2.36 -3.49
C ILE A 50 -4.08 3.00 -2.52
N GLN A 51 -3.62 4.06 -1.87
CA GLN A 51 -4.50 4.91 -1.07
C GLN A 51 -4.18 6.36 -1.37
N ASN A 52 -5.19 7.09 -1.83
CA ASN A 52 -5.04 8.48 -2.24
C ASN A 52 -5.83 9.39 -1.29
N SER A 53 -5.22 10.48 -0.89
CA SER A 53 -5.90 11.56 -0.18
C SER A 53 -5.62 12.86 -0.92
N ALA A 54 -6.21 13.96 -0.45
CA ALA A 54 -6.03 15.25 -1.12
C ALA A 54 -4.57 15.70 -1.14
N ILE A 55 -3.82 15.39 -0.10
CA ILE A 55 -2.45 15.90 0.08
C ILE A 55 -1.37 14.82 0.04
N SER A 56 -1.76 13.56 -0.07
CA SER A 56 -0.77 12.47 -0.08
C SER A 56 -1.23 11.33 -0.97
N PHE A 57 -0.26 10.54 -1.42
CA PHE A 57 -0.51 9.36 -2.23
C PHE A 57 0.35 8.24 -1.66
N SER A 58 -0.29 7.17 -1.23
CA SER A 58 0.41 6.02 -0.66
C SER A 58 0.25 4.82 -1.57
N VAL A 59 1.33 4.09 -1.77
CA VAL A 59 1.33 2.92 -2.63
C VAL A 59 2.15 1.81 -2.00
N CYS A 60 1.55 0.62 -1.94
CA CYS A 60 2.24 -0.59 -1.51
C CYS A 60 2.73 -1.32 -2.76
N ILE A 61 4.02 -1.55 -2.84
CA ILE A 61 4.64 -2.10 -4.03
C ILE A 61 5.51 -3.31 -3.70
N ASN A 62 5.71 -4.14 -4.72
CA ASN A 62 6.65 -5.23 -4.68
C ASN A 62 7.81 -4.90 -5.63
N ASP A 63 9.01 -4.77 -5.10
CA ASP A 63 10.21 -4.48 -5.88
C ASP A 63 10.87 -5.78 -6.31
N LYS A 64 10.33 -6.37 -7.36
CA LYS A 64 10.75 -7.67 -7.85
C LYS A 64 12.18 -7.68 -8.40
N TYR A 65 12.60 -6.55 -8.98
CA TYR A 65 13.87 -6.45 -9.69
C TYR A 65 14.91 -5.61 -8.96
N ASN A 66 14.62 -5.26 -7.72
CA ASN A 66 15.54 -4.52 -6.87
C ASN A 66 15.92 -3.16 -7.46
N ARG A 67 14.92 -2.42 -7.90
CA ARG A 67 15.10 -1.10 -8.54
C ARG A 67 14.59 0.06 -7.73
N LEU A 68 14.34 -0.16 -6.45
CA LEU A 68 13.75 0.87 -5.58
C LEU A 68 14.58 2.14 -5.53
N GLU A 69 15.90 2.00 -5.49
CA GLU A 69 16.78 3.16 -5.35
C GLU A 69 16.62 4.13 -6.53
N GLY A 70 16.58 3.59 -7.75
CA GLY A 70 16.35 4.43 -8.95
C GLY A 70 15.00 5.12 -8.90
N LEU A 71 13.97 4.39 -8.50
CA LEU A 71 12.62 4.95 -8.36
C LEU A 71 12.61 6.09 -7.36
N LEU A 72 13.23 5.91 -6.20
CA LEU A 72 13.26 6.94 -5.17
C LEU A 72 13.97 8.19 -5.62
N ILE A 73 15.09 8.03 -6.33
CA ILE A 73 15.83 9.19 -6.87
C ILE A 73 14.93 10.00 -7.80
N SER A 74 14.21 9.31 -8.68
CA SER A 74 13.31 9.96 -9.63
C SER A 74 12.17 10.69 -8.92
N LEU A 75 11.53 10.02 -7.95
CA LEU A 75 10.38 10.59 -7.26
C LEU A 75 10.76 11.74 -6.33
N LYS A 76 11.95 11.68 -5.73
CA LYS A 76 12.41 12.73 -4.82
C LYS A 76 12.56 14.09 -5.48
N SER A 77 12.68 14.12 -6.79
CA SER A 77 12.76 15.40 -7.52
C SER A 77 11.46 16.20 -7.40
N LYS A 78 10.33 15.56 -7.14
CA LYS A 78 9.02 16.20 -7.12
C LYS A 78 8.24 16.01 -5.83
N PHE A 79 8.61 15.01 -5.01
CA PHE A 79 7.82 14.64 -3.83
C PHE A 79 8.69 14.44 -2.60
N LYS A 80 8.07 14.65 -1.45
CA LYS A 80 8.61 14.15 -0.20
C LYS A 80 8.15 12.71 -0.06
N ILE A 81 9.07 11.82 0.28
CA ILE A 81 8.79 10.40 0.32
C ILE A 81 9.08 9.85 1.69
N LYS A 82 8.13 9.09 2.22
CA LYS A 82 8.33 8.28 3.41
C LYS A 82 8.34 6.83 2.96
N VAL A 83 9.39 6.10 3.32
CA VAL A 83 9.57 4.71 2.87
C VAL A 83 9.45 3.78 4.07
N PHE A 84 8.59 2.78 3.95
CA PHE A 84 8.48 1.71 4.94
C PHE A 84 8.88 0.42 4.25
N ASN A 85 10.00 -0.14 4.68
CA ASN A 85 10.48 -1.41 4.13
C ASN A 85 9.92 -2.60 4.89
N GLU A 86 9.91 -3.75 4.23
CA GLU A 86 9.53 -5.02 4.85
C GLU A 86 8.15 -4.98 5.51
N VAL A 87 7.21 -4.28 4.87
CA VAL A 87 5.84 -4.29 5.35
C VAL A 87 5.13 -5.54 4.87
N THR A 88 4.06 -5.90 5.55
CA THR A 88 3.24 -7.04 5.18
C THR A 88 1.86 -6.56 4.77
N LEU A 89 1.40 -7.01 3.62
CA LEU A 89 0.06 -6.75 3.13
C LEU A 89 -0.84 -7.95 3.42
N TYR A 90 -1.87 -7.73 4.21
CA TYR A 90 -2.91 -8.72 4.47
C TYR A 90 -4.14 -8.37 3.67
N THR A 91 -4.65 -9.34 2.93
CA THR A 91 -5.94 -9.22 2.25
C THR A 91 -6.84 -10.31 2.80
N ILE A 92 -7.96 -9.91 3.39
CA ILE A 92 -8.91 -10.85 3.97
C ILE A 92 -10.23 -10.67 3.23
N ARG A 93 -10.64 -11.71 2.50
CA ARG A 93 -11.93 -11.71 1.84
C ARG A 93 -12.94 -12.36 2.76
N ASN A 94 -14.17 -11.85 2.72
CA ASN A 94 -15.26 -12.35 3.57
C ASN A 94 -14.89 -12.26 5.06
N PHE A 95 -14.31 -11.12 5.46
CA PHE A 95 -13.88 -10.93 6.83
C PHE A 95 -15.07 -10.92 7.79
N ASP A 96 -14.82 -11.36 9.01
CA ASP A 96 -15.79 -11.37 10.09
C ASP A 96 -15.15 -10.81 11.35
N LEU A 97 -15.89 -10.84 12.48
CA LEU A 97 -15.37 -10.34 13.75
C LEU A 97 -14.12 -11.07 14.21
N ASN A 98 -14.06 -12.37 13.95
CA ASN A 98 -12.88 -13.15 14.34
C ASN A 98 -11.65 -12.73 13.53
N SER A 99 -11.85 -12.50 12.24
CA SER A 99 -10.76 -12.01 11.38
C SER A 99 -10.25 -10.66 11.85
N LEU A 100 -11.17 -9.74 12.18
CA LEU A 100 -10.79 -8.42 12.67
C LEU A 100 -10.06 -8.49 14.00
N ASN A 101 -10.55 -9.33 14.92
CA ASN A 101 -9.91 -9.50 16.21
C ASN A 101 -8.51 -10.10 16.08
N SER A 102 -8.35 -11.03 15.16
CA SER A 102 -7.05 -11.64 14.89
C SER A 102 -6.03 -10.59 14.43
N LEU A 103 -6.45 -9.65 13.58
CA LEU A 103 -5.58 -8.55 13.17
C LEU A 103 -5.28 -7.59 14.31
N ASN A 104 -6.27 -7.28 15.12
CA ASN A 104 -6.10 -6.36 16.24
C ASN A 104 -5.16 -6.91 17.33
N GLU A 105 -5.01 -8.20 17.38
CA GLU A 105 -4.10 -8.84 18.34
C GLU A 105 -2.64 -8.73 17.90
N LYS A 106 -2.37 -8.37 16.64
CA LYS A 106 -1.01 -8.21 16.18
C LYS A 106 -0.39 -6.97 16.81
N THR A 107 0.86 -7.10 17.18
CA THR A 107 1.60 -6.00 17.81
C THR A 107 2.10 -4.97 16.80
N SER A 108 2.07 -5.30 15.52
CA SER A 108 2.55 -4.43 14.46
C SER A 108 1.61 -3.26 14.25
N LYS A 109 2.18 -2.11 13.90
CA LYS A 109 1.40 -0.91 13.64
C LYS A 109 0.71 -1.01 12.28
N ILE A 110 -0.56 -0.63 12.24
CA ILE A 110 -1.31 -0.56 10.98
C ILE A 110 -0.96 0.75 10.29
N LEU A 111 -0.43 0.66 9.09
CA LEU A 111 -0.08 1.83 8.29
C LEU A 111 -1.22 2.24 7.36
N ILE A 112 -1.90 1.27 6.77
CA ILE A 112 -3.04 1.51 5.88
C ILE A 112 -4.10 0.45 6.16
N GLU A 113 -5.35 0.89 6.16
CA GLU A 113 -6.48 -0.02 6.22
C GLU A 113 -7.50 0.41 5.17
N GLN A 114 -7.92 -0.53 4.33
CA GLN A 114 -8.98 -0.31 3.35
C GLN A 114 -10.03 -1.38 3.52
N ARG A 115 -11.27 -0.97 3.56
CA ARG A 115 -12.38 -1.87 3.81
C ARG A 115 -13.48 -1.65 2.80
N THR A 116 -13.89 -2.75 2.15
CA THR A 116 -15.12 -2.78 1.39
C THR A 116 -16.12 -3.64 2.17
N LYS A 117 -17.28 -3.93 1.57
CA LYS A 117 -18.29 -4.72 2.24
C LYS A 117 -17.78 -6.10 2.65
N GLU A 118 -16.96 -6.73 1.82
CA GLU A 118 -16.53 -8.11 2.04
C GLU A 118 -15.01 -8.28 2.17
N THR A 119 -14.25 -7.26 1.83
CA THR A 119 -12.79 -7.38 1.77
C THR A 119 -12.12 -6.35 2.65
N LEU A 120 -11.14 -6.81 3.41
CA LEU A 120 -10.31 -5.96 4.24
C LEU A 120 -8.86 -6.10 3.77
N GLN A 121 -8.22 -4.96 3.54
CA GLN A 121 -6.79 -4.92 3.23
C GLN A 121 -6.07 -4.07 4.24
N VAL A 122 -4.98 -4.59 4.79
CA VAL A 122 -4.23 -3.93 5.84
C VAL A 122 -2.74 -4.05 5.53
N VAL A 123 -2.03 -2.92 5.62
CA VAL A 123 -0.58 -2.90 5.53
C VAL A 123 -0.03 -2.71 6.94
N LEU A 124 0.76 -3.67 7.38
CA LEU A 124 1.34 -3.66 8.72
C LEU A 124 2.83 -3.37 8.65
N GLU A 125 3.28 -2.49 9.54
CA GLU A 125 4.69 -2.25 9.75
C GLU A 125 5.32 -3.47 10.41
N LYS A 126 6.55 -3.74 10.03
CA LYS A 126 7.28 -4.87 10.59
C LYS A 126 7.55 -4.69 12.08
#